data_d8dc12778178a8e6bc38f40b88bcd4d7
#
_entry.id   d8dc12778178a8e6bc38f40b88bcd4d7
#
_cell.length_a   1.000
_cell.length_b   1.000
_cell.length_c   1.000
_cell.angle_alpha   90.00
_cell.angle_beta   90.00
_cell.angle_gamma   90.00
#
_symmetry.space_group_name_H-M   'P 1'
#
loop_
_entity.id
_entity.type
_entity.pdbx_description
1 polymer ?
#
loop_
_entity_poly.entity_id
_entity_poly.type
_entity_poly.pdbx_seq_one_letter_code
_entity_poly.pdbx_strand_id
1 'polypeptide(L)' 'MRHLYIIEATSLHDTLVTCAHIYGRKEAEEEKRLFQKCRHDMHDYRLRKATAEEEKEISGERMADYNRI' A
#
# COMPACT_ATOMS: atom_id res chain seq x y z
N MET A 1 -0.90 16.57 8.66
CA MET A 1 -1.73 15.79 7.72
C MET A 1 -0.95 14.57 7.24
N ARG A 2 -1.52 13.38 7.39
CA ARG A 2 -0.87 12.15 6.96
C ARG A 2 -1.09 11.92 5.47
N HIS A 3 -0.02 11.59 4.78
CA HIS A 3 -0.09 11.22 3.38
C HIS A 3 -0.29 9.71 3.22
N LEU A 4 -0.90 9.32 2.13
CA LEU A 4 -1.06 7.92 1.78
C LEU A 4 0.22 7.38 1.15
N TYR A 5 0.67 6.24 1.62
CA TYR A 5 1.82 5.51 1.06
C TYR A 5 1.38 4.16 0.55
N ILE A 6 2.00 3.74 -0.52
CA ILE A 6 1.70 2.47 -1.15
C ILE A 6 2.92 1.56 -1.05
N ILE A 7 2.69 0.35 -0.56
CA ILE A 7 3.73 -0.69 -0.52
C ILE A 7 3.51 -1.60 -1.72
N GLU A 8 4.53 -1.70 -2.55
CA GLU A 8 4.52 -2.54 -3.74
C GLU A 8 5.64 -3.57 -3.65
N ALA A 9 5.45 -4.70 -4.29
CA ALA A 9 6.46 -5.74 -4.37
C ALA A 9 6.36 -6.45 -5.71
N THR A 10 7.44 -7.16 -6.07
CA THR A 10 7.47 -7.98 -7.27
C THR A 10 7.15 -9.42 -6.88
N SER A 11 6.17 -10.02 -7.55
CA SER A 11 5.81 -11.41 -7.34
C SER A 11 6.86 -12.35 -7.95
N LEU A 12 6.75 -13.64 -7.66
CA LEU A 12 7.62 -14.66 -8.25
C LEU A 12 7.46 -14.76 -9.78
N HIS A 13 6.39 -14.20 -10.31
CA HIS A 13 6.12 -14.16 -11.77
C HIS A 13 6.51 -12.83 -12.40
N ASP A 14 7.35 -12.04 -11.73
CA ASP A 14 7.81 -10.72 -12.18
C ASP A 14 6.69 -9.70 -12.40
N THR A 15 5.60 -9.85 -11.68
CA THR A 15 4.47 -8.92 -11.73
C THR A 15 4.52 -7.97 -10.55
N LEU A 16 4.35 -6.69 -10.79
CA LEU A 16 4.26 -5.69 -9.72
C LEU A 16 2.90 -5.81 -9.03
N VAL A 17 2.92 -5.97 -7.73
CA VAL A 17 1.72 -6.16 -6.92
C VAL A 17 1.65 -5.10 -5.83
N THR A 18 0.47 -4.53 -5.63
CA THR A 18 0.23 -3.62 -4.51
C THR A 18 -0.09 -4.44 -3.28
N CYS A 19 0.73 -4.30 -2.25
CA CYS A 19 0.59 -5.07 -1.01
C CYS A 19 -0.27 -4.36 0.03
N ALA A 20 -0.17 -3.04 0.13
CA ALA A 20 -0.91 -2.29 1.15
C ALA A 20 -0.98 -0.81 0.82
N HIS A 21 -2.00 -0.16 1.40
CA HIS A 21 -2.17 1.29 1.38
C HIS A 21 -2.20 1.75 2.83
N ILE A 22 -1.27 2.58 3.23
CA ILE A 22 -1.11 2.96 4.62
C ILE A 22 -0.93 4.48 4.74
N TYR A 23 -1.72 5.09 5.60
CA TYR A 23 -1.55 6.50 5.93
C TYR A 23 -0.43 6.67 6.96
N GLY A 24 0.49 7.55 6.66
CA GLY A 24 1.62 7.85 7.52
C GLY A 24 2.88 7.12 7.07
N ARG A 25 3.95 7.89 6.86
CA ARG A 25 5.23 7.35 6.37
C ARG A 25 5.86 6.36 7.36
N LYS A 26 5.85 6.71 8.63
CA LYS A 26 6.46 5.86 9.66
C LYS A 26 5.76 4.51 9.77
N GLU A 27 4.44 4.53 9.79
CA GLU A 27 3.62 3.34 9.84
C GLU A 27 3.81 2.49 8.58
N ALA A 28 3.92 3.14 7.43
CA ALA A 28 4.15 2.45 6.15
C ALA A 28 5.51 1.76 6.12
N GLU A 29 6.55 2.42 6.64
CA GLU A 29 7.90 1.83 6.73
C GLU A 29 7.92 0.61 7.65
N GLU A 30 7.21 0.68 8.77
CA GLU A 30 7.08 -0.44 9.71
C GLU A 30 6.38 -1.64 9.06
N GLU A 31 5.28 -1.40 8.35
CA GLU A 31 4.57 -2.46 7.64
C GLU A 31 5.42 -3.07 6.53
N LYS A 32 6.17 -2.26 5.82
CA LYS A 32 7.09 -2.76 4.79
C LYS A 32 8.11 -3.73 5.39
N ARG A 33 8.67 -3.39 6.55
CA ARG A 33 9.62 -4.27 7.25
C ARG A 33 8.96 -5.59 7.65
N LEU A 34 7.72 -5.54 8.10
CA LEU A 34 6.98 -6.75 8.47
C LEU A 34 6.74 -7.63 7.25
N PHE A 35 6.36 -7.06 6.12
CA PHE A 35 6.21 -7.82 4.87
C PHE A 35 7.52 -8.48 4.46
N GLN A 36 8.63 -7.76 4.55
CA GLN A 36 9.94 -8.30 4.20
C GLN A 36 10.36 -9.47 5.11
N LYS A 37 9.97 -9.42 6.38
CA LYS A 37 10.26 -10.47 7.36
C LYS A 37 9.37 -11.70 7.21
N CYS A 38 8.08 -11.49 6.97
CA CYS A 38 7.06 -12.53 7.09
C CYS A 38 6.61 -13.13 5.77
N ARG A 39 6.82 -12.43 4.66
CA ARG A 39 6.37 -12.90 3.34
C ARG A 39 7.56 -13.23 2.46
N HIS A 40 7.57 -14.47 1.97
CA HIS A 40 8.62 -14.97 1.09
C HIS A 40 8.13 -15.21 -0.34
N ASP A 41 6.87 -14.90 -0.61
CA ASP A 41 6.24 -15.06 -1.91
C ASP A 41 6.47 -13.85 -2.84
N MET A 42 7.11 -12.81 -2.32
CA MET A 42 7.40 -11.59 -3.07
C MET A 42 8.79 -11.07 -2.72
N HIS A 43 9.34 -10.24 -3.60
CA HIS A 43 10.63 -9.61 -3.39
C HIS A 43 10.61 -8.17 -3.89
N ASP A 44 11.72 -7.45 -3.67
CA ASP A 44 11.87 -6.04 -4.08
C ASP A 44 10.73 -5.15 -3.57
N TYR A 45 10.49 -5.22 -2.27
CA TYR A 45 9.50 -4.36 -1.64
C TYR A 45 9.88 -2.90 -1.78
N ARG A 46 8.91 -2.09 -2.18
CA ARG A 46 9.08 -0.66 -2.40
C ARG A 46 8.03 0.13 -1.64
N LEU A 47 8.45 1.29 -1.16
CA LEU A 47 7.55 2.23 -0.53
C LEU A 47 7.52 3.49 -1.39
N ARG A 48 6.34 3.93 -1.79
CA ARG A 48 6.19 5.18 -2.50
C ARG A 48 4.99 5.97 -1.97
N LYS A 49 5.07 7.27 -2.11
CA LYS A 49 3.94 8.14 -1.77
C LYS A 49 2.90 8.04 -2.88
N ALA A 50 1.64 7.88 -2.51
CA ALA A 50 0.55 7.86 -3.48
C ALA A 50 0.42 9.23 -4.17
N THR A 51 0.01 9.21 -5.43
CA THR A 51 -0.32 10.43 -6.14
C THR A 51 -1.66 10.98 -5.62
N ALA A 52 -1.92 12.25 -5.90
CA ALA A 52 -3.20 12.86 -5.50
C ALA A 52 -4.40 12.12 -6.07
N GLU A 53 -4.28 11.63 -7.30
CA GLU A 53 -5.35 10.86 -7.96
C GLU A 53 -5.57 9.51 -7.27
N GLU A 54 -4.51 8.80 -6.95
CA GLU A 54 -4.58 7.52 -6.24
C GLU A 54 -5.21 7.68 -4.86
N GLU A 55 -4.78 8.71 -4.14
CA GLU A 55 -5.32 9.00 -2.81
C GLU A 55 -6.81 9.30 -2.87
N LYS A 56 -7.25 10.05 -3.87
CA LYS A 56 -8.65 10.37 -4.08
C LYS A 56 -9.48 9.13 -4.42
N GLU A 57 -8.98 8.27 -5.29
CA GLU A 57 -9.67 7.03 -5.67
C GLU A 57 -9.85 6.09 -4.48
N ILE A 58 -8.81 5.90 -3.70
CA ILE A 58 -8.84 5.03 -2.52
C ILE A 58 -9.80 5.57 -1.47
N SER A 59 -9.79 6.88 -1.24
CA SER A 59 -10.73 7.53 -0.32
C SER A 59 -12.18 7.38 -0.82
N GLY A 60 -12.38 7.52 -2.12
CA GLY A 60 -13.69 7.34 -2.74
C GLY A 60 -14.23 5.93 -2.57
N GLU A 61 -13.40 4.91 -2.78
CA GLU A 61 -13.77 3.52 -2.58
C GLU A 61 -14.16 3.23 -1.15
N ARG A 62 -13.40 3.76 -0.19
CA ARG A 62 -13.72 3.60 1.23
C ARG A 62 -15.04 4.23 1.60
N MET A 63 -15.33 5.40 1.05
CA MET A 63 -16.60 6.07 1.28
C MET A 63 -17.77 5.29 0.67
N ALA A 64 -17.58 4.73 -0.52
CA ALA A 64 -18.58 3.90 -1.16
C ALA A 64 -18.91 2.66 -0.33
N ASP A 65 -17.92 2.00 0.22
CA ASP A 65 -18.10 0.84 1.10
C ASP A 65 -18.81 1.21 2.39
N TYR A 66 -18.48 2.36 2.94
CA TYR A 66 -19.12 2.87 4.14
C TYR A 66 -20.60 3.13 3.94
N ASN A 67 -20.98 3.65 2.78
CA ASN A 67 -22.35 3.98 2.46
C ASN A 67 -23.22 2.79 2.04
N ARG A 68 -22.67 1.61 1.95
CA ARG A 68 -23.38 0.37 1.59
C ARG A 68 -24.14 -0.28 2.75
N ILE A 69 -23.97 0.23 3.91
CA ILE A 69 -24.62 -0.35 5.11
C ILE A 69 -26.12 -0.07 5.16
#